data_da00e2019b91bc12d3c528933acc300e
#
_entry.id   da00e2019b91bc12d3c528933acc300e
#
_cell.length_a   1.000
_cell.length_b   1.000
_cell.length_c   1.000
_cell.angle_alpha   90.00
_cell.angle_beta   90.00
_cell.angle_gamma   90.00
#
_symmetry.space_group_name_H-M   'P 1'
#
loop_
_entity.id
_entity.type
_entity.pdbx_description
1 polymer ?
#
loop_
_entity_poly.entity_id
_entity_poly.type
_entity_poly.pdbx_seq_one_letter_code
_entity_poly.pdbx_strand_id
1 'polypeptide(L)'
;MSYVIATPDLLSAAATDLAGIGNTIGQASYAAAAPTTAVISAAADEISMQIAALFGAHGQAFQAVSSQAALFHDQFVQALTTGASSYASAEAASQNLLNLVNAPTQALLNRPLIGNGANGAAGTGASGGDGGILIGNGGAGGSGATGVTGGAGGAGGAAGLLAGTAGAGGSGGLGAGGAGGAGGQGGTGGLFSAGGAGGIGGVGASGGTGGAGGLGLFGAGGAGGAGGLANSAVGGAGGAGGASLLFGNGGAGGLGGGGATAGGAGGQGGDAGTFYGDGGVGGAGGAGGNIPGSSGGAGGAGGNA
;
A
#
# COMPACT_ATOMS: atom_id res chain seq x y z
N MET A 1 -9.90 16.23 9.62
CA MET A 1 -8.54 16.71 9.94
C MET A 1 -7.64 16.21 8.82
N SER A 2 -6.95 17.09 8.11
CA SER A 2 -5.97 16.66 7.12
C SER A 2 -4.69 16.25 7.86
N TYR A 3 -4.27 15.01 7.67
CA TYR A 3 -2.98 14.53 8.19
C TYR A 3 -1.88 14.99 7.23
N VAL A 4 -0.89 15.70 7.76
CA VAL A 4 0.34 15.97 7.03
C VAL A 4 1.27 14.79 7.32
N ILE A 5 1.56 13.99 6.31
CA ILE A 5 2.58 12.95 6.40
C ILE A 5 3.90 13.62 6.03
N ALA A 6 4.71 13.94 7.01
CA ALA A 6 6.08 14.38 6.79
C ALA A 6 6.99 13.15 6.77
N THR A 7 7.91 13.13 5.80
CA THR A 7 8.99 12.15 5.74
C THR A 7 10.28 12.85 6.21
N PRO A 8 10.70 12.72 7.47
CA PRO A 8 11.85 13.44 8.02
C PRO A 8 13.13 13.24 7.22
N ASP A 9 13.34 12.04 6.68
CA ASP A 9 14.51 11.72 5.86
C ASP A 9 14.55 12.53 4.55
N LEU A 10 13.41 12.72 3.88
CA LEU A 10 13.33 13.54 2.67
C LEU A 10 13.56 15.02 2.97
N LEU A 11 13.05 15.52 4.11
CA LEU A 11 13.33 16.88 4.54
C LEU A 11 14.81 17.10 4.84
N SER A 12 15.45 16.14 5.50
CA SER A 12 16.88 16.18 5.82
C SER A 12 17.74 16.13 4.54
N ALA A 13 17.37 15.28 3.57
CA ALA A 13 18.03 15.22 2.27
C ALA A 13 17.91 16.55 1.51
N ALA A 14 16.71 17.12 1.46
CA ALA A 14 16.46 18.43 0.83
C ALA A 14 17.26 19.56 1.50
N ALA A 15 17.37 19.55 2.84
CA ALA A 15 18.20 20.51 3.57
C ALA A 15 19.69 20.38 3.19
N THR A 16 20.18 19.16 3.02
CA THR A 16 21.56 18.86 2.59
C THR A 16 21.82 19.37 1.16
N ASP A 17 20.89 19.09 0.24
CA ASP A 17 20.99 19.57 -1.15
C ASP A 17 20.99 21.10 -1.22
N LEU A 18 20.11 21.75 -0.46
CA LEU A 18 20.09 23.21 -0.35
C LEU A 18 21.39 23.78 0.20
N ALA A 19 21.97 23.15 1.23
CA ALA A 19 23.28 23.56 1.76
C ALA A 19 24.37 23.45 0.68
N GLY A 20 24.35 22.40 -0.14
CA GLY A 20 25.24 22.23 -1.29
C GLY A 20 25.10 23.35 -2.32
N ILE A 21 23.87 23.76 -2.63
CA ILE A 21 23.59 24.88 -3.55
C ILE A 21 24.15 26.18 -2.95
N GLY A 22 23.89 26.45 -1.67
CA GLY A 22 24.42 27.65 -0.98
C GLY A 22 25.93 27.73 -1.03
N ASN A 23 26.62 26.62 -0.75
CA ASN A 23 28.07 26.53 -0.84
C ASN A 23 28.60 26.83 -2.26
N THR A 24 27.93 26.31 -3.30
CA THR A 24 28.30 26.54 -4.71
C THR A 24 28.16 27.99 -5.10
N ILE A 25 27.03 28.61 -4.71
CA ILE A 25 26.77 30.06 -4.95
C ILE A 25 27.80 30.92 -4.19
N GLY A 26 28.07 30.56 -2.93
CA GLY A 26 29.07 31.25 -2.10
C GLY A 26 30.48 31.22 -2.74
N GLN A 27 30.93 30.08 -3.23
CA GLN A 27 32.20 29.93 -3.94
C GLN A 27 32.23 30.76 -5.22
N ALA A 28 31.15 30.74 -6.01
CA ALA A 28 31.07 31.55 -7.24
C ALA A 28 31.11 33.06 -6.94
N SER A 29 30.35 33.52 -5.91
CA SER A 29 30.35 34.91 -5.47
C SER A 29 31.73 35.36 -4.96
N TYR A 30 32.40 34.51 -4.21
CA TYR A 30 33.78 34.75 -3.74
C TYR A 30 34.76 34.89 -4.91
N ALA A 31 34.70 33.97 -5.87
CA ALA A 31 35.57 34.00 -7.06
C ALA A 31 35.33 35.25 -7.93
N ALA A 32 34.07 35.73 -7.99
CA ALA A 32 33.70 36.92 -8.74
C ALA A 32 34.04 38.25 -7.99
N ALA A 33 34.27 38.23 -6.69
CA ALA A 33 34.41 39.43 -5.86
C ALA A 33 35.57 40.34 -6.34
N ALA A 34 36.82 39.79 -6.42
CA ALA A 34 37.98 40.60 -6.78
C ALA A 34 37.90 41.20 -8.21
N PRO A 35 37.57 40.45 -9.28
CA PRO A 35 37.53 40.98 -10.64
C PRO A 35 36.37 41.98 -10.85
N THR A 36 35.30 41.94 -10.04
CA THR A 36 34.15 42.83 -10.20
C THR A 36 34.22 44.09 -9.33
N THR A 37 34.88 44.03 -8.17
CA THR A 37 35.00 45.16 -7.24
C THR A 37 36.25 46.04 -7.49
N ALA A 38 37.27 45.49 -8.14
CA ALA A 38 38.53 46.18 -8.45
C ALA A 38 38.71 46.31 -9.96
N VAL A 39 37.72 46.87 -10.64
CA VAL A 39 37.76 47.11 -12.09
C VAL A 39 38.74 48.20 -12.40
N ILE A 40 39.74 47.92 -13.24
CA ILE A 40 40.75 48.90 -13.69
C ILE A 40 40.15 49.73 -14.83
N SER A 41 40.38 51.07 -14.81
CA SER A 41 39.95 51.96 -15.89
C SER A 41 40.64 51.58 -17.21
N ALA A 42 39.88 51.63 -18.32
CA ALA A 42 40.39 51.31 -19.66
C ALA A 42 41.46 52.30 -20.18
N ALA A 43 41.39 53.57 -19.70
CA ALA A 43 42.33 54.62 -19.99
C ALA A 43 42.45 55.60 -18.80
N ALA A 44 43.41 56.52 -18.87
CA ALA A 44 43.65 57.53 -17.83
C ALA A 44 42.79 58.77 -17.96
N ASP A 45 41.68 58.73 -18.71
CA ASP A 45 40.72 59.81 -18.86
C ASP A 45 39.60 59.71 -17.81
N GLU A 46 38.97 60.87 -17.55
CA GLU A 46 37.95 61.02 -16.52
C GLU A 46 36.71 60.13 -16.75
N ILE A 47 36.36 59.84 -18.01
CA ILE A 47 35.19 59.01 -18.35
C ILE A 47 35.51 57.55 -18.04
N SER A 48 36.67 57.03 -18.45
CA SER A 48 37.11 55.69 -18.18
C SER A 48 37.23 55.40 -16.66
N MET A 49 37.72 56.38 -15.89
CA MET A 49 37.82 56.30 -14.45
C MET A 49 36.43 56.28 -13.78
N GLN A 50 35.48 57.11 -14.24
CA GLN A 50 34.13 57.12 -13.68
C GLN A 50 33.35 55.88 -14.01
N ILE A 51 33.51 55.30 -15.20
CA ILE A 51 32.90 54.00 -15.57
C ILE A 51 33.44 52.87 -14.69
N ALA A 52 34.76 52.80 -14.50
CA ALA A 52 35.37 51.80 -13.63
C ALA A 52 34.87 51.92 -12.16
N ALA A 53 34.77 53.17 -11.66
CA ALA A 53 34.22 53.42 -10.33
C ALA A 53 32.74 53.01 -10.20
N LEU A 54 31.92 53.25 -11.23
CA LEU A 54 30.52 52.83 -11.26
C LEU A 54 30.40 51.28 -11.19
N PHE A 55 31.14 50.56 -12.01
CA PHE A 55 31.11 49.09 -11.98
C PHE A 55 31.68 48.55 -10.67
N GLY A 56 32.76 49.13 -10.14
CA GLY A 56 33.29 48.75 -8.83
C GLY A 56 32.29 48.93 -7.69
N ALA A 57 31.59 50.09 -7.69
CA ALA A 57 30.53 50.36 -6.69
C ALA A 57 29.34 49.35 -6.83
N HIS A 58 28.95 49.05 -8.09
CA HIS A 58 27.92 48.05 -8.33
C HIS A 58 28.36 46.66 -7.85
N GLY A 59 29.61 46.25 -8.12
CA GLY A 59 30.18 45.00 -7.62
C GLY A 59 30.17 44.93 -6.09
N GLN A 60 30.54 46.01 -5.40
CA GLN A 60 30.49 46.08 -3.93
C GLN A 60 29.05 45.96 -3.39
N ALA A 61 28.07 46.64 -4.01
CA ALA A 61 26.66 46.53 -3.65
C ALA A 61 26.13 45.09 -3.84
N PHE A 62 26.51 44.43 -4.93
CA PHE A 62 26.18 43.06 -5.19
C PHE A 62 26.74 42.12 -4.11
N GLN A 63 28.02 42.32 -3.70
CA GLN A 63 28.63 41.50 -2.63
C GLN A 63 27.91 41.67 -1.28
N ALA A 64 27.45 42.90 -0.97
CA ALA A 64 26.67 43.16 0.24
C ALA A 64 25.32 42.44 0.23
N VAL A 65 24.60 42.42 -0.89
CA VAL A 65 23.32 41.69 -1.04
C VAL A 65 23.59 40.17 -1.02
N SER A 66 24.63 39.67 -1.68
CA SER A 66 25.00 38.27 -1.70
C SER A 66 25.31 37.75 -0.31
N SER A 67 25.99 38.51 0.55
CA SER A 67 26.26 38.10 1.94
C SER A 67 24.97 38.01 2.77
N GLN A 68 24.01 38.91 2.56
CA GLN A 68 22.70 38.86 3.23
C GLN A 68 21.89 37.64 2.75
N ALA A 69 21.92 37.39 1.44
CA ALA A 69 21.26 36.19 0.87
C ALA A 69 21.85 34.88 1.42
N ALA A 70 23.17 34.81 1.58
CA ALA A 70 23.84 33.66 2.17
C ALA A 70 23.39 33.42 3.64
N LEU A 71 23.35 34.49 4.45
CA LEU A 71 22.86 34.40 5.83
C LEU A 71 21.39 33.92 5.91
N PHE A 72 20.54 34.43 5.03
CA PHE A 72 19.15 33.96 4.95
C PHE A 72 19.07 32.50 4.54
N HIS A 73 19.87 32.08 3.56
CA HIS A 73 19.94 30.71 3.09
C HIS A 73 20.36 29.75 4.20
N ASP A 74 21.42 30.09 4.95
CA ASP A 74 21.90 29.31 6.08
C ASP A 74 20.83 29.16 7.18
N GLN A 75 20.14 30.24 7.52
CA GLN A 75 19.04 30.23 8.47
C GLN A 75 17.88 29.35 7.98
N PHE A 76 17.56 29.40 6.69
CA PHE A 76 16.51 28.56 6.10
C PHE A 76 16.88 27.08 6.15
N VAL A 77 18.11 26.70 5.77
CA VAL A 77 18.61 25.32 5.86
C VAL A 77 18.58 24.83 7.31
N GLN A 78 19.00 25.66 8.25
CA GLN A 78 18.96 25.32 9.67
C GLN A 78 17.52 25.11 10.18
N ALA A 79 16.57 25.97 9.77
CA ALA A 79 15.15 25.82 10.13
C ALA A 79 14.56 24.52 9.56
N LEU A 80 14.91 24.16 8.31
CA LEU A 80 14.50 22.90 7.69
C LEU A 80 15.04 21.69 8.46
N THR A 81 16.32 21.70 8.82
CA THR A 81 16.99 20.64 9.57
C THR A 81 16.37 20.47 10.97
N THR A 82 16.10 21.59 11.65
CA THR A 82 15.45 21.58 12.96
C THR A 82 14.02 21.04 12.86
N GLY A 83 13.27 21.44 11.83
CA GLY A 83 11.94 20.91 11.54
C GLY A 83 11.95 19.39 11.32
N ALA A 84 12.87 18.89 10.47
CA ALA A 84 13.03 17.46 10.22
C ALA A 84 13.32 16.68 11.53
N SER A 85 14.23 17.19 12.36
CA SER A 85 14.56 16.58 13.65
C SER A 85 13.38 16.57 14.63
N SER A 86 12.56 17.63 14.62
CA SER A 86 11.37 17.73 15.48
C SER A 86 10.31 16.67 15.06
N TYR A 87 10.08 16.49 13.77
CA TYR A 87 9.19 15.43 13.26
C TYR A 87 9.71 14.04 13.62
N ALA A 88 11.01 13.78 13.41
CA ALA A 88 11.64 12.50 13.76
C ALA A 88 11.50 12.20 15.27
N SER A 89 11.69 13.20 16.11
CA SER A 89 11.54 13.06 17.57
C SER A 89 10.10 12.77 17.98
N ALA A 90 9.12 13.44 17.37
CA ALA A 90 7.70 13.20 17.63
C ALA A 90 7.26 11.80 17.19
N GLU A 91 7.78 11.32 16.04
CA GLU A 91 7.51 9.98 15.57
C GLU A 91 8.12 8.91 16.48
N ALA A 92 9.38 9.10 16.92
CA ALA A 92 10.03 8.22 17.89
C ALA A 92 9.28 8.17 19.23
N ALA A 93 8.78 9.30 19.71
CA ALA A 93 7.97 9.36 20.94
C ALA A 93 6.65 8.58 20.77
N SER A 94 5.99 8.70 19.63
CA SER A 94 4.76 7.95 19.31
C SER A 94 5.02 6.45 19.27
N GLN A 95 6.13 6.02 18.65
CA GLN A 95 6.52 4.61 18.61
C GLN A 95 6.83 4.06 20.00
N ASN A 96 7.53 4.83 20.84
CA ASN A 96 7.82 4.44 22.23
C ASN A 96 6.54 4.26 23.06
N LEU A 97 5.55 5.14 22.89
CA LEU A 97 4.26 5.02 23.57
C LEU A 97 3.51 3.77 23.12
N LEU A 98 3.46 3.51 21.81
CA LEU A 98 2.85 2.28 21.28
C LEU A 98 3.56 1.01 21.78
N ASN A 99 4.90 1.02 21.83
CA ASN A 99 5.67 -0.09 22.38
C ASN A 99 5.34 -0.33 23.86
N LEU A 100 5.21 0.72 24.67
CA LEU A 100 4.84 0.61 26.07
C LEU A 100 3.44 0.01 26.24
N VAL A 101 2.46 0.44 25.44
CA VAL A 101 1.09 -0.09 25.47
C VAL A 101 1.04 -1.55 24.99
N ASN A 102 1.86 -1.90 24.01
CA ASN A 102 1.86 -3.25 23.40
C ASN A 102 2.73 -4.26 24.18
N ALA A 103 3.72 -3.82 24.96
CA ALA A 103 4.67 -4.71 25.62
C ALA A 103 4.03 -5.85 26.43
N PRO A 104 2.99 -5.61 27.27
CA PRO A 104 2.39 -6.67 28.07
C PRO A 104 1.72 -7.76 27.20
N THR A 105 0.97 -7.37 26.18
CA THR A 105 0.27 -8.31 25.31
C THR A 105 1.22 -9.01 24.34
N GLN A 106 2.27 -8.31 23.92
CA GLN A 106 3.32 -8.92 23.10
C GLN A 106 4.08 -10.00 23.87
N ALA A 107 4.39 -9.75 25.16
CA ALA A 107 5.10 -10.72 26.01
C ALA A 107 4.24 -11.96 26.38
N LEU A 108 2.93 -11.77 26.60
CA LEU A 108 2.03 -12.82 27.05
C LEU A 108 1.38 -13.59 25.90
N LEU A 109 1.03 -12.90 24.80
CA LEU A 109 0.20 -13.43 23.72
C LEU A 109 0.90 -13.40 22.36
N ASN A 110 2.14 -12.90 22.32
CA ASN A 110 2.91 -12.69 21.09
C ASN A 110 2.15 -11.87 20.02
N ARG A 111 1.27 -10.98 20.49
CA ARG A 111 0.43 -10.14 19.61
C ARG A 111 0.28 -8.75 20.25
N PRO A 112 0.41 -7.66 19.48
CA PRO A 112 0.23 -6.32 20.01
C PRO A 112 -1.22 -6.06 20.39
N LEU A 113 -1.45 -5.17 21.34
CA LEU A 113 -2.80 -4.70 21.67
C LEU A 113 -3.34 -3.79 20.57
N ILE A 114 -2.49 -2.89 20.05
CA ILE A 114 -2.78 -1.91 19.02
C ILE A 114 -1.68 -1.99 17.95
N GLY A 115 -2.07 -2.18 16.69
CA GLY A 115 -1.12 -2.22 15.58
C GLY A 115 -1.69 -2.97 14.38
N ASN A 116 -1.15 -2.74 13.21
CA ASN A 116 -1.55 -3.46 12.00
C ASN A 116 -0.73 -4.74 11.83
N GLY A 117 -1.35 -5.77 11.30
CA GLY A 117 -0.68 -6.97 10.84
C GLY A 117 0.19 -6.70 9.62
N ALA A 118 1.32 -7.36 9.52
CA ALA A 118 2.20 -7.28 8.36
C ALA A 118 1.56 -7.99 7.16
N ASN A 119 1.75 -7.45 5.95
CA ASN A 119 1.34 -8.15 4.73
C ASN A 119 2.22 -9.38 4.48
N GLY A 120 1.66 -10.43 3.98
CA GLY A 120 2.38 -11.59 3.48
C GLY A 120 3.28 -11.20 2.31
N ALA A 121 4.48 -11.76 2.25
CA ALA A 121 5.41 -11.46 1.16
C ALA A 121 4.86 -11.92 -0.20
N ALA A 122 4.93 -11.07 -1.20
CA ALA A 122 4.45 -11.38 -2.54
C ALA A 122 5.26 -12.53 -3.17
N GLY A 123 4.59 -13.38 -3.93
CA GLY A 123 5.21 -14.52 -4.61
C GLY A 123 5.55 -15.71 -3.69
N THR A 124 5.18 -15.66 -2.40
CA THR A 124 5.47 -16.73 -1.44
C THR A 124 4.24 -17.50 -0.96
N GLY A 125 3.04 -16.94 -1.14
CA GLY A 125 1.82 -17.47 -0.52
C GLY A 125 1.78 -17.34 1.00
N ALA A 126 2.65 -16.50 1.59
CA ALA A 126 2.64 -16.25 3.03
C ALA A 126 1.34 -15.56 3.46
N SER A 127 0.81 -15.96 4.61
CA SER A 127 -0.36 -15.33 5.19
C SER A 127 -0.03 -13.90 5.67
N GLY A 128 -1.02 -13.01 5.60
CA GLY A 128 -0.96 -11.74 6.31
C GLY A 128 -1.00 -11.95 7.82
N GLY A 129 -0.33 -11.09 8.56
CA GLY A 129 -0.37 -11.07 10.01
C GLY A 129 -1.70 -10.55 10.53
N ASP A 130 -2.12 -11.00 11.71
CA ASP A 130 -3.28 -10.45 12.38
C ASP A 130 -3.02 -9.02 12.87
N GLY A 131 -4.05 -8.18 12.82
CA GLY A 131 -4.05 -6.87 13.47
C GLY A 131 -3.94 -6.99 14.98
N GLY A 132 -3.74 -5.88 15.68
CA GLY A 132 -3.70 -5.84 17.15
C GLY A 132 -4.96 -6.46 17.76
N ILE A 133 -4.84 -6.89 19.03
CA ILE A 133 -5.96 -7.57 19.72
C ILE A 133 -7.21 -6.70 19.74
N LEU A 134 -7.07 -5.41 20.10
CA LEU A 134 -8.19 -4.48 20.17
C LEU A 134 -8.35 -3.66 18.89
N ILE A 135 -7.28 -3.06 18.41
CA ILE A 135 -7.32 -2.11 17.29
C ILE A 135 -6.20 -2.44 16.32
N GLY A 136 -6.56 -2.64 15.04
CA GLY A 136 -5.59 -2.81 13.97
C GLY A 136 -6.17 -3.53 12.78
N ASN A 137 -5.62 -3.23 11.61
CA ASN A 137 -5.97 -3.91 10.37
C ASN A 137 -5.21 -5.23 10.27
N GLY A 138 -5.87 -6.26 9.79
CA GLY A 138 -5.19 -7.49 9.36
C GLY A 138 -4.36 -7.21 8.11
N GLY A 139 -3.18 -7.83 8.00
CA GLY A 139 -2.35 -7.78 6.81
C GLY A 139 -2.96 -8.56 5.65
N ALA A 140 -2.75 -8.11 4.41
CA ALA A 140 -3.11 -8.87 3.23
C ALA A 140 -2.25 -10.14 3.09
N GLY A 141 -2.82 -11.21 2.56
CA GLY A 141 -2.07 -12.42 2.19
C GLY A 141 -1.14 -12.13 1.00
N GLY A 142 0.04 -12.76 0.99
CA GLY A 142 0.97 -12.69 -0.13
C GLY A 142 0.45 -13.47 -1.33
N SER A 143 0.75 -13.02 -2.56
CA SER A 143 0.45 -13.76 -3.77
C SER A 143 1.20 -15.10 -3.79
N GLY A 144 0.64 -16.09 -4.45
CA GLY A 144 1.31 -17.38 -4.69
C GLY A 144 2.47 -17.23 -5.67
N ALA A 145 3.43 -18.15 -5.58
CA ALA A 145 4.56 -18.22 -6.50
C ALA A 145 4.10 -18.58 -7.92
N THR A 146 4.77 -18.03 -8.91
CA THR A 146 4.65 -18.43 -10.31
C THR A 146 5.54 -19.66 -10.56
N GLY A 147 5.06 -20.61 -11.36
CA GLY A 147 5.81 -21.83 -11.65
C GLY A 147 5.15 -22.68 -12.72
N VAL A 148 5.57 -23.94 -12.88
CA VAL A 148 4.87 -24.91 -13.75
C VAL A 148 3.42 -25.03 -13.30
N THR A 149 3.20 -25.21 -12.02
CA THR A 149 1.91 -25.01 -11.33
C THR A 149 2.02 -23.77 -10.46
N GLY A 150 0.99 -22.92 -10.48
CA GLY A 150 0.94 -21.75 -9.63
C GLY A 150 0.80 -22.12 -8.15
N GLY A 151 1.54 -21.43 -7.28
CA GLY A 151 1.41 -21.56 -5.83
C GLY A 151 0.13 -20.93 -5.31
N ALA A 152 -0.40 -21.38 -4.21
CA ALA A 152 -1.57 -20.77 -3.57
C ALA A 152 -1.25 -19.38 -3.01
N GLY A 153 -2.22 -18.49 -3.02
CA GLY A 153 -2.12 -17.21 -2.29
C GLY A 153 -2.30 -17.42 -0.79
N GLY A 154 -1.67 -16.57 0.01
CA GLY A 154 -1.74 -16.56 1.46
C GLY A 154 -3.09 -16.06 1.97
N ALA A 155 -3.50 -16.51 3.15
CA ALA A 155 -4.69 -15.98 3.81
C ALA A 155 -4.49 -14.52 4.26
N GLY A 156 -5.56 -13.73 4.29
CA GLY A 156 -5.55 -12.43 4.96
C GLY A 156 -5.59 -12.58 6.48
N GLY A 157 -4.97 -11.66 7.19
CA GLY A 157 -4.96 -11.59 8.64
C GLY A 157 -6.27 -11.08 9.22
N ALA A 158 -6.58 -11.45 10.46
CA ALA A 158 -7.77 -10.99 11.17
C ALA A 158 -7.67 -9.50 11.54
N ALA A 159 -8.82 -8.81 11.58
CA ALA A 159 -8.92 -7.46 12.13
C ALA A 159 -8.79 -7.48 13.67
N GLY A 160 -8.50 -6.30 14.25
CA GLY A 160 -8.65 -6.08 15.69
C GLY A 160 -10.10 -6.19 16.14
N LEU A 161 -10.31 -6.58 17.41
CA LEU A 161 -11.64 -6.84 17.95
C LEU A 161 -12.59 -5.65 17.84
N LEU A 162 -12.16 -4.46 18.23
CA LEU A 162 -13.01 -3.25 18.30
C LEU A 162 -12.96 -2.44 17.00
N ALA A 163 -11.78 -2.29 16.41
CA ALA A 163 -11.62 -1.49 15.19
C ALA A 163 -10.47 -2.01 14.32
N GLY A 164 -10.69 -1.95 13.04
CA GLY A 164 -9.76 -2.37 11.99
C GLY A 164 -10.51 -3.02 10.82
N THR A 165 -9.81 -3.27 9.75
CA THR A 165 -10.30 -4.00 8.57
C THR A 165 -9.60 -5.35 8.49
N ALA A 166 -10.33 -6.40 8.15
CA ALA A 166 -9.73 -7.70 7.89
C ALA A 166 -8.89 -7.67 6.61
N GLY A 167 -7.79 -8.38 6.61
CA GLY A 167 -6.89 -8.51 5.46
C GLY A 167 -7.54 -9.28 4.32
N ALA A 168 -7.28 -8.86 3.07
CA ALA A 168 -7.68 -9.65 1.90
C ALA A 168 -6.77 -10.87 1.73
N GLY A 169 -7.31 -11.96 1.18
CA GLY A 169 -6.53 -13.10 0.72
C GLY A 169 -5.65 -12.73 -0.46
N GLY A 170 -4.46 -13.31 -0.54
CA GLY A 170 -3.52 -13.16 -1.65
C GLY A 170 -3.99 -13.86 -2.91
N SER A 171 -3.62 -13.36 -4.09
CA SER A 171 -3.92 -14.02 -5.36
C SER A 171 -3.14 -15.32 -5.52
N GLY A 172 -3.72 -16.31 -6.18
CA GLY A 172 -3.01 -17.48 -6.64
C GLY A 172 -1.96 -17.13 -7.69
N GLY A 173 -0.87 -17.87 -7.71
CA GLY A 173 0.24 -17.71 -8.66
C GLY A 173 -0.11 -18.23 -10.04
N LEU A 174 0.63 -17.77 -11.06
CA LEU A 174 0.50 -18.24 -12.45
C LEU A 174 1.09 -19.63 -12.62
N GLY A 175 0.37 -20.51 -13.35
CA GLY A 175 0.85 -21.81 -13.81
C GLY A 175 1.26 -21.74 -15.28
N ALA A 176 2.55 -21.92 -15.59
CA ALA A 176 3.09 -21.80 -16.94
C ALA A 176 2.72 -22.98 -17.86
N GLY A 177 2.36 -24.14 -17.32
CA GLY A 177 1.95 -25.36 -18.06
C GLY A 177 1.00 -26.25 -17.26
N GLY A 178 0.84 -25.97 -15.98
CA GLY A 178 -0.05 -26.67 -15.05
C GLY A 178 -1.17 -25.76 -14.58
N ALA A 179 -1.84 -26.15 -13.52
CA ALA A 179 -2.93 -25.39 -12.94
C ALA A 179 -2.43 -24.04 -12.36
N GLY A 180 -3.25 -23.02 -12.44
CA GLY A 180 -3.09 -21.80 -11.67
C GLY A 180 -3.29 -22.08 -10.18
N GLY A 181 -2.62 -21.29 -9.31
CA GLY A 181 -2.74 -21.42 -7.87
C GLY A 181 -4.11 -21.00 -7.34
N ALA A 182 -4.55 -21.56 -6.23
CA ALA A 182 -5.75 -21.08 -5.55
C ALA A 182 -5.52 -19.68 -4.94
N GLY A 183 -6.56 -18.87 -4.90
CA GLY A 183 -6.58 -17.64 -4.12
C GLY A 183 -6.64 -17.92 -2.62
N GLY A 184 -6.02 -17.06 -1.80
CA GLY A 184 -6.06 -17.15 -0.35
C GLY A 184 -7.41 -16.73 0.23
N GLN A 185 -7.74 -17.20 1.40
CA GLN A 185 -8.94 -16.80 2.13
C GLN A 185 -8.82 -15.36 2.65
N GLY A 186 -9.93 -14.65 2.74
CA GLY A 186 -10.03 -13.39 3.45
C GLY A 186 -9.93 -13.56 4.95
N GLY A 187 -9.36 -12.59 5.64
CA GLY A 187 -9.25 -12.56 7.09
C GLY A 187 -10.60 -12.39 7.77
N THR A 188 -10.70 -12.79 9.06
CA THR A 188 -11.90 -12.56 9.86
C THR A 188 -12.03 -11.09 10.26
N GLY A 189 -13.24 -10.55 10.22
CA GLY A 189 -13.58 -9.23 10.74
C GLY A 189 -13.50 -9.20 12.27
N GLY A 190 -13.35 -8.00 12.83
CA GLY A 190 -13.54 -7.76 14.25
C GLY A 190 -15.03 -7.67 14.62
N LEU A 191 -15.29 -7.10 15.83
CA LEU A 191 -16.67 -6.98 16.33
C LEU A 191 -17.58 -6.21 15.37
N PHE A 192 -17.10 -5.06 14.85
CA PHE A 192 -17.90 -4.16 14.01
C PHE A 192 -17.39 -4.05 12.55
N SER A 193 -16.40 -4.86 12.17
CA SER A 193 -15.82 -4.80 10.83
C SER A 193 -16.23 -6.01 9.98
N ALA A 194 -16.30 -5.77 8.67
CA ALA A 194 -16.53 -6.81 7.70
C ALA A 194 -15.35 -7.79 7.61
N GLY A 195 -15.63 -9.01 7.21
CA GLY A 195 -14.62 -9.99 6.82
C GLY A 195 -13.85 -9.52 5.59
N GLY A 196 -12.61 -9.95 5.45
CA GLY A 196 -11.75 -9.66 4.30
C GLY A 196 -12.22 -10.38 3.04
N ALA A 197 -11.98 -9.81 1.87
CA ALA A 197 -12.25 -10.45 0.60
C ALA A 197 -11.29 -11.64 0.36
N GLY A 198 -11.79 -12.69 -0.28
CA GLY A 198 -10.94 -13.79 -0.77
C GLY A 198 -10.07 -13.35 -1.94
N GLY A 199 -8.89 -13.96 -2.08
CA GLY A 199 -7.99 -13.73 -3.21
C GLY A 199 -8.49 -14.38 -4.51
N ILE A 200 -8.11 -13.83 -5.64
CA ILE A 200 -8.43 -14.39 -6.95
C ILE A 200 -7.57 -15.62 -7.24
N GLY A 201 -8.12 -16.58 -7.97
CA GLY A 201 -7.38 -17.74 -8.45
C GLY A 201 -6.39 -17.37 -9.55
N GLY A 202 -5.26 -18.07 -9.60
CA GLY A 202 -4.23 -17.88 -10.63
C GLY A 202 -4.64 -18.41 -11.99
N VAL A 203 -4.05 -17.87 -13.03
CA VAL A 203 -4.18 -18.33 -14.42
C VAL A 203 -3.29 -19.54 -14.67
N GLY A 204 -3.73 -20.51 -15.47
CA GLY A 204 -2.93 -21.70 -15.80
C GLY A 204 -3.55 -22.53 -16.92
N ALA A 205 -3.03 -23.74 -17.15
CA ALA A 205 -3.66 -24.72 -18.06
C ALA A 205 -5.11 -25.00 -17.62
N SER A 206 -5.34 -25.16 -16.33
CA SER A 206 -6.64 -25.01 -15.66
C SER A 206 -6.59 -23.83 -14.72
N GLY A 207 -7.72 -23.11 -14.55
CA GLY A 207 -7.77 -21.97 -13.64
C GLY A 207 -7.71 -22.38 -12.20
N GLY A 208 -6.99 -21.63 -11.37
CA GLY A 208 -7.01 -21.78 -9.92
C GLY A 208 -8.33 -21.34 -9.31
N THR A 209 -8.76 -21.94 -8.20
CA THR A 209 -9.98 -21.53 -7.51
C THR A 209 -9.83 -20.16 -6.83
N GLY A 210 -10.90 -19.40 -6.74
CA GLY A 210 -10.93 -18.20 -5.89
C GLY A 210 -10.95 -18.55 -4.40
N GLY A 211 -10.34 -17.69 -3.57
CA GLY A 211 -10.38 -17.85 -2.13
C GLY A 211 -11.73 -17.47 -1.52
N ALA A 212 -12.08 -18.08 -0.40
CA ALA A 212 -13.32 -17.71 0.31
C ALA A 212 -13.19 -16.34 0.97
N GLY A 213 -14.32 -15.64 1.14
CA GLY A 213 -14.39 -14.42 1.95
C GLY A 213 -14.34 -14.72 3.45
N GLY A 214 -13.80 -13.80 4.23
CA GLY A 214 -13.70 -13.91 5.67
C GLY A 214 -15.03 -13.70 6.38
N LEU A 215 -15.13 -14.18 7.62
CA LEU A 215 -16.33 -13.98 8.45
C LEU A 215 -16.42 -12.56 9.00
N GLY A 216 -17.66 -12.07 9.19
CA GLY A 216 -17.98 -10.89 9.99
C GLY A 216 -18.76 -11.25 11.25
N LEU A 217 -18.61 -10.53 12.35
CA LEU A 217 -19.41 -10.78 13.57
C LEU A 217 -20.65 -9.90 13.61
N PHE A 218 -20.48 -8.58 13.71
CA PHE A 218 -21.54 -7.57 13.51
C PHE A 218 -21.43 -6.85 12.17
N GLY A 219 -20.36 -7.12 11.40
CA GLY A 219 -20.15 -6.62 10.05
C GLY A 219 -20.53 -7.67 9.01
N ALA A 220 -20.59 -7.27 7.76
CA ALA A 220 -20.85 -8.16 6.65
C ALA A 220 -19.74 -9.21 6.49
N GLY A 221 -20.08 -10.37 5.96
CA GLY A 221 -19.09 -11.32 5.46
C GLY A 221 -18.31 -10.73 4.29
N GLY A 222 -17.05 -11.14 4.10
CA GLY A 222 -16.19 -10.74 2.99
C GLY A 222 -16.65 -11.38 1.67
N ALA A 223 -16.42 -10.73 0.54
CA ALA A 223 -16.70 -11.33 -0.77
C ALA A 223 -15.73 -12.48 -1.08
N GLY A 224 -16.20 -13.51 -1.76
CA GLY A 224 -15.36 -14.56 -2.33
C GLY A 224 -14.53 -14.04 -3.50
N GLY A 225 -13.32 -14.55 -3.69
CA GLY A 225 -12.44 -14.22 -4.81
C GLY A 225 -12.91 -14.87 -6.11
N ALA A 226 -12.64 -14.25 -7.24
CA ALA A 226 -12.93 -14.84 -8.55
C ALA A 226 -12.01 -16.05 -8.82
N GLY A 227 -12.53 -17.01 -9.58
CA GLY A 227 -11.73 -18.11 -10.13
C GLY A 227 -10.78 -17.62 -11.23
N GLY A 228 -9.63 -18.27 -11.37
CA GLY A 228 -8.63 -17.97 -12.38
C GLY A 228 -9.06 -18.42 -13.79
N LEU A 229 -8.51 -17.79 -14.80
CA LEU A 229 -8.72 -18.19 -16.18
C LEU A 229 -7.94 -19.47 -16.52
N ALA A 230 -8.48 -20.29 -17.41
CA ALA A 230 -7.80 -21.46 -17.95
C ALA A 230 -7.49 -21.26 -19.45
N ASN A 231 -6.25 -21.60 -19.81
CA ASN A 231 -5.77 -21.48 -21.19
C ASN A 231 -6.13 -22.72 -22.05
N SER A 232 -6.27 -23.90 -21.46
CA SER A 232 -6.48 -25.14 -22.17
C SER A 232 -7.54 -26.08 -21.57
N ALA A 233 -7.99 -25.84 -20.37
CA ALA A 233 -8.95 -26.70 -19.65
C ALA A 233 -10.10 -25.88 -19.03
N VAL A 234 -10.54 -26.28 -17.85
CA VAL A 234 -11.66 -25.68 -17.15
C VAL A 234 -11.21 -24.48 -16.34
N GLY A 235 -11.99 -23.38 -16.39
CA GLY A 235 -11.79 -22.20 -15.56
C GLY A 235 -11.92 -22.53 -14.06
N GLY A 236 -11.23 -21.75 -13.23
CA GLY A 236 -11.29 -21.92 -11.78
C GLY A 236 -12.67 -21.59 -11.22
N ALA A 237 -13.11 -22.30 -10.19
CA ALA A 237 -14.34 -21.93 -9.48
C ALA A 237 -14.14 -20.62 -8.69
N GLY A 238 -15.18 -19.80 -8.58
CA GLY A 238 -15.22 -18.68 -7.66
C GLY A 238 -15.23 -19.13 -6.20
N GLY A 239 -14.65 -18.33 -5.32
CA GLY A 239 -14.66 -18.57 -3.88
C GLY A 239 -16.03 -18.27 -3.26
N ALA A 240 -16.38 -18.95 -2.18
CA ALA A 240 -17.60 -18.63 -1.44
C ALA A 240 -17.49 -17.26 -0.76
N GLY A 241 -18.60 -16.57 -0.63
CA GLY A 241 -18.73 -15.40 0.25
C GLY A 241 -18.63 -15.82 1.72
N GLY A 242 -18.08 -14.94 2.56
CA GLY A 242 -18.06 -15.13 4.00
C GLY A 242 -19.43 -14.92 4.64
N ALA A 243 -19.72 -15.63 5.72
CA ALA A 243 -20.94 -15.41 6.47
C ALA A 243 -20.82 -14.21 7.42
N SER A 244 -21.95 -13.60 7.78
CA SER A 244 -22.10 -12.79 8.99
C SER A 244 -22.62 -13.67 10.11
N LEU A 245 -22.18 -13.45 11.36
CA LEU A 245 -22.60 -14.33 12.46
C LEU A 245 -23.83 -13.82 13.19
N LEU A 246 -23.87 -12.57 13.57
CA LEU A 246 -24.95 -12.00 14.39
C LEU A 246 -25.81 -10.99 13.63
N PHE A 247 -25.17 -9.91 13.13
CA PHE A 247 -25.83 -8.83 12.39
C PHE A 247 -24.99 -8.51 11.17
N GLY A 248 -25.59 -8.42 10.02
CA GLY A 248 -24.95 -8.01 8.78
C GLY A 248 -25.24 -8.97 7.64
N ASN A 249 -24.95 -8.53 6.45
CA ASN A 249 -25.21 -9.30 5.24
C ASN A 249 -24.11 -10.33 5.02
N GLY A 250 -24.46 -11.47 4.47
CA GLY A 250 -23.50 -12.41 3.91
C GLY A 250 -22.74 -11.78 2.76
N GLY A 251 -21.47 -12.18 2.58
CA GLY A 251 -20.62 -11.75 1.47
C GLY A 251 -21.06 -12.37 0.14
N ALA A 252 -20.86 -11.68 -0.97
CA ALA A 252 -21.13 -12.22 -2.30
C ALA A 252 -20.17 -13.35 -2.63
N GLY A 253 -20.63 -14.37 -3.34
CA GLY A 253 -19.78 -15.39 -3.95
C GLY A 253 -18.96 -14.82 -5.10
N GLY A 254 -17.75 -15.34 -5.31
CA GLY A 254 -16.84 -14.97 -6.39
C GLY A 254 -17.31 -15.49 -7.75
N LEU A 255 -16.91 -14.80 -8.81
CA LEU A 255 -17.19 -15.22 -10.18
C LEU A 255 -16.39 -16.46 -10.54
N GLY A 256 -16.94 -17.36 -11.34
CA GLY A 256 -16.18 -18.43 -11.99
C GLY A 256 -15.26 -17.87 -13.06
N GLY A 257 -14.06 -18.43 -13.22
CA GLY A 257 -13.09 -18.12 -14.25
C GLY A 257 -13.50 -18.65 -15.62
N GLY A 258 -13.15 -17.95 -16.67
CA GLY A 258 -13.31 -18.47 -18.06
C GLY A 258 -12.38 -19.65 -18.31
N GLY A 259 -12.83 -20.61 -19.13
CA GLY A 259 -12.01 -21.77 -19.50
C GLY A 259 -12.09 -22.10 -20.98
N ALA A 260 -11.10 -22.80 -21.53
CA ALA A 260 -11.08 -23.21 -22.92
C ALA A 260 -12.13 -24.29 -23.22
N THR A 261 -12.26 -25.26 -22.31
CA THR A 261 -13.23 -26.37 -22.45
C THR A 261 -14.52 -26.11 -21.68
N ALA A 262 -14.44 -25.54 -20.49
CA ALA A 262 -15.60 -25.14 -19.70
C ALA A 262 -15.26 -23.96 -18.78
N GLY A 263 -16.24 -23.11 -18.52
CA GLY A 263 -16.13 -22.07 -17.48
C GLY A 263 -16.16 -22.68 -16.09
N GLY A 264 -15.50 -22.05 -15.13
CA GLY A 264 -15.58 -22.39 -13.72
C GLY A 264 -16.94 -22.03 -13.12
N ALA A 265 -17.37 -22.77 -12.11
CA ALA A 265 -18.58 -22.46 -11.37
C ALA A 265 -18.43 -21.16 -10.58
N GLY A 266 -19.51 -20.38 -10.40
CA GLY A 266 -19.55 -19.27 -9.48
C GLY A 266 -19.54 -19.77 -8.02
N GLY A 267 -18.98 -18.97 -7.12
CA GLY A 267 -18.97 -19.22 -5.69
C GLY A 267 -20.35 -19.02 -5.04
N GLN A 268 -20.62 -19.70 -3.97
CA GLN A 268 -21.84 -19.50 -3.18
C GLN A 268 -21.78 -18.16 -2.45
N GLY A 269 -22.94 -17.54 -2.24
CA GLY A 269 -23.09 -16.41 -1.33
C GLY A 269 -22.95 -16.86 0.12
N GLY A 270 -22.46 -16.00 0.98
CA GLY A 270 -22.37 -16.25 2.42
C GLY A 270 -23.73 -16.06 3.11
N ASP A 271 -23.95 -16.73 4.24
CA ASP A 271 -25.17 -16.60 5.04
C ASP A 271 -25.22 -15.26 5.78
N ALA A 272 -26.45 -14.75 5.99
CA ALA A 272 -26.71 -13.57 6.79
C ALA A 272 -26.47 -13.81 8.28
N GLY A 273 -26.43 -12.71 9.04
CA GLY A 273 -26.38 -12.78 10.50
C GLY A 273 -27.68 -13.33 11.11
N THR A 274 -27.56 -14.05 12.21
CA THR A 274 -28.67 -14.76 12.88
C THR A 274 -29.84 -13.86 13.26
N PHE A 275 -29.58 -12.57 13.56
CA PHE A 275 -30.61 -11.63 14.02
C PHE A 275 -31.07 -10.67 12.94
N TYR A 276 -30.21 -10.32 12.02
CA TYR A 276 -30.55 -9.38 10.95
C TYR A 276 -29.47 -9.40 9.84
N GLY A 277 -29.92 -9.38 8.61
CA GLY A 277 -29.12 -9.27 7.40
C GLY A 277 -29.75 -10.03 6.23
N ASP A 278 -29.21 -9.80 5.06
CA ASP A 278 -29.55 -10.52 3.84
C ASP A 278 -28.44 -11.53 3.50
N GLY A 279 -28.81 -12.71 2.98
CA GLY A 279 -27.87 -13.66 2.44
C GLY A 279 -27.11 -13.05 1.24
N GLY A 280 -25.84 -13.37 1.09
CA GLY A 280 -25.01 -12.92 -0.01
C GLY A 280 -25.47 -13.50 -1.35
N VAL A 281 -25.33 -12.75 -2.44
CA VAL A 281 -25.64 -13.26 -3.78
C VAL A 281 -24.59 -14.30 -4.22
N GLY A 282 -25.00 -15.34 -4.93
CA GLY A 282 -24.07 -16.29 -5.56
C GLY A 282 -23.33 -15.65 -6.73
N GLY A 283 -22.11 -16.07 -6.97
CA GLY A 283 -21.30 -15.61 -8.10
C GLY A 283 -21.80 -16.17 -9.42
N ALA A 284 -21.62 -15.42 -10.52
CA ALA A 284 -21.90 -15.94 -11.85
C ALA A 284 -20.85 -17.00 -12.26
N GLY A 285 -21.28 -18.00 -13.06
CA GLY A 285 -20.37 -18.96 -13.67
C GLY A 285 -19.51 -18.30 -14.75
N GLY A 286 -18.32 -18.84 -14.97
CA GLY A 286 -17.39 -18.37 -16.01
C GLY A 286 -17.84 -18.76 -17.42
N ALA A 287 -17.35 -18.05 -18.43
CA ALA A 287 -17.59 -18.38 -19.84
C ALA A 287 -16.80 -19.62 -20.26
N GLY A 288 -17.40 -20.48 -21.10
CA GLY A 288 -16.70 -21.50 -21.86
C GLY A 288 -16.00 -20.91 -23.06
N GLY A 289 -15.03 -21.62 -23.63
CA GLY A 289 -14.28 -21.20 -24.81
C GLY A 289 -15.12 -21.30 -26.09
N ASN A 290 -14.58 -20.79 -27.23
CA ASN A 290 -15.21 -20.84 -28.56
C ASN A 290 -14.90 -22.13 -29.35
N ILE A 291 -14.81 -23.27 -28.64
CA ILE A 291 -14.61 -24.58 -29.28
C ILE A 291 -15.89 -25.41 -29.20
N PRO A 292 -16.18 -26.26 -30.19
CA PRO A 292 -17.35 -27.12 -30.19
C PRO A 292 -17.38 -27.98 -28.93
N GLY A 293 -18.51 -27.97 -28.18
CA GLY A 293 -18.68 -28.73 -26.93
C GLY A 293 -18.25 -28.00 -25.69
N SER A 294 -17.73 -26.76 -25.78
CA SER A 294 -17.45 -25.96 -24.58
C SER A 294 -18.77 -25.54 -23.89
N SER A 295 -18.73 -25.46 -22.54
CA SER A 295 -19.88 -25.04 -21.71
C SER A 295 -19.51 -23.91 -20.78
N GLY A 296 -20.49 -23.05 -20.49
CA GLY A 296 -20.35 -22.08 -19.37
C GLY A 296 -20.38 -22.79 -18.02
N GLY A 297 -19.79 -22.17 -17.01
CA GLY A 297 -19.88 -22.62 -15.63
C GLY A 297 -21.26 -22.37 -15.02
N ALA A 298 -21.65 -23.18 -14.05
CA ALA A 298 -22.88 -22.93 -13.26
C ALA A 298 -22.73 -21.70 -12.39
N GLY A 299 -23.83 -20.95 -12.18
CA GLY A 299 -23.87 -19.91 -11.17
C GLY A 299 -23.85 -20.50 -9.76
N GLY A 300 -23.32 -19.75 -8.78
CA GLY A 300 -23.36 -20.10 -7.37
C GLY A 300 -24.74 -19.89 -6.77
N ALA A 301 -25.08 -20.66 -5.73
CA ALA A 301 -26.27 -20.40 -4.94
C ALA A 301 -26.14 -19.13 -4.10
N GLY A 302 -27.26 -18.46 -3.81
CA GLY A 302 -27.28 -17.41 -2.79
C GLY A 302 -27.12 -17.99 -1.39
N GLY A 303 -26.69 -17.16 -0.44
CA GLY A 303 -26.67 -17.50 0.99
C GLY A 303 -28.06 -17.44 1.62
N ASN A 304 -28.17 -18.03 2.78
CA ASN A 304 -29.41 -17.97 3.56
C ASN A 304 -29.57 -16.60 4.24
N ALA A 305 -30.85 -16.16 4.44
CA ALA A 305 -31.19 -14.98 5.18
C ALA A 305 -31.56 -15.29 6.62
#